data_b29af87d6c5b3af6f39dc4bf5aa80f32
#
_entry.id   b29af87d6c5b3af6f39dc4bf5aa80f32
#
_cell.length_a   1.000
_cell.length_b   1.000
_cell.length_c   1.000
_cell.angle_alpha   90.00
_cell.angle_beta   90.00
_cell.angle_gamma   90.00
#
_symmetry.space_group_name_H-M   'P 1'
#
loop_
_entity.id
_entity.type
_entity.pdbx_description
1 polymer ?
#
loop_
_entity_poly.entity_id
_entity_poly.type
_entity_poly.pdbx_seq_one_letter_code
_entity_poly.pdbx_strand_id
1 'polypeptide(L)'
;TDEKKRYLTHRSDMEDTGYYNFVLPIIDQVKLHISKDGQGLDFGCGHVPVLSNYLEREGYQMSVFDPIFYKDDSVLNNQYDFIVCCEVMEHFFQPSQEFQALFKSLRPQGKLICKTHMFEKGMDFDTWYYKNDPSHVFIYQAETVHWIKNNYPLKDVKINDRVITFTK
;
A
#
# COMPACT_ATOMS: atom_id res chain seq x y z
N THR A 1 21.01 9.43 -0.47
CA THR A 1 20.79 8.86 -1.81
C THR A 1 19.85 9.77 -2.57
N ASP A 2 19.91 9.79 -3.90
CA ASP A 2 19.05 10.64 -4.75
C ASP A 2 17.57 10.29 -4.60
N GLU A 3 17.26 9.05 -4.27
CA GLU A 3 15.94 8.56 -3.93
C GLU A 3 15.37 9.29 -2.70
N LYS A 4 16.13 9.39 -1.61
CA LYS A 4 15.72 10.12 -0.41
C LYS A 4 15.40 11.59 -0.70
N LYS A 5 16.19 12.26 -1.57
CA LYS A 5 15.92 13.64 -1.97
C LYS A 5 14.63 13.78 -2.76
N ARG A 6 14.29 12.79 -3.60
CA ARG A 6 13.06 12.78 -4.40
C ARG A 6 11.84 12.67 -3.49
N TYR A 7 11.85 11.77 -2.49
CA TYR A 7 10.77 11.64 -1.52
C TYR A 7 10.56 12.90 -0.68
N LEU A 8 11.62 13.64 -0.35
CA LEU A 8 11.51 14.90 0.38
C LEU A 8 10.86 16.04 -0.43
N THR A 9 10.75 15.92 -1.75
CA THR A 9 10.07 16.91 -2.60
C THR A 9 8.57 16.68 -2.72
N HIS A 10 8.07 15.49 -2.36
CA HIS A 10 6.64 15.25 -2.26
C HIS A 10 6.09 15.96 -1.02
N ARG A 11 5.28 17.00 -1.23
CA ARG A 11 4.54 17.69 -0.17
C ARG A 11 3.45 16.76 0.36
N SER A 12 3.72 16.07 1.44
CA SER A 12 2.72 15.41 2.26
C SER A 12 2.44 16.30 3.48
N ASP A 13 1.53 17.25 3.31
CA ASP A 13 1.04 18.08 4.42
C ASP A 13 -0.34 17.55 4.82
N MET A 14 -0.57 17.41 6.12
CA MET A 14 -1.85 16.94 6.67
C MET A 14 -3.02 17.91 6.38
N GLU A 15 -2.74 19.14 5.98
CA GLU A 15 -3.73 20.13 5.57
C GLU A 15 -3.95 20.14 4.05
N ASP A 16 -3.19 19.31 3.29
CA ASP A 16 -3.36 19.21 1.85
C ASP A 16 -4.59 18.37 1.49
N THR A 17 -5.65 19.05 1.12
CA THR A 17 -6.90 18.43 0.64
C THR A 17 -6.67 17.55 -0.60
N GLY A 18 -5.66 17.84 -1.42
CA GLY A 18 -5.27 17.02 -2.57
C GLY A 18 -4.74 15.66 -2.13
N TYR A 19 -3.84 15.65 -1.12
CA TYR A 19 -3.31 14.41 -0.59
C TYR A 19 -4.39 13.59 0.15
N TYR A 20 -5.27 14.24 0.91
CA TYR A 20 -6.41 13.55 1.53
C TYR A 20 -7.27 12.83 0.48
N ASN A 21 -7.68 13.53 -0.57
CA ASN A 21 -8.45 12.94 -1.66
C ASN A 21 -7.69 11.80 -2.35
N PHE A 22 -6.37 11.89 -2.42
CA PHE A 22 -5.53 10.85 -2.98
C PHE A 22 -5.54 9.56 -2.15
N VAL A 23 -5.50 9.64 -0.82
CA VAL A 23 -5.52 8.47 0.08
C VAL A 23 -6.92 8.03 0.49
N LEU A 24 -7.92 8.86 0.28
CA LEU A 24 -9.33 8.59 0.64
C LEU A 24 -9.83 7.21 0.17
N PRO A 25 -9.55 6.74 -1.06
CA PRO A 25 -10.00 5.42 -1.49
C PRO A 25 -9.46 4.27 -0.63
N ILE A 26 -8.26 4.40 -0.05
CA ILE A 26 -7.70 3.40 0.90
C ILE A 26 -8.44 3.52 2.24
N ILE A 27 -8.62 4.74 2.75
CA ILE A 27 -9.33 5.00 4.01
C ILE A 27 -10.75 4.41 3.94
N ASP A 28 -11.45 4.59 2.83
CA ASP A 28 -12.79 4.04 2.62
C ASP A 28 -12.80 2.51 2.65
N GLN A 29 -11.80 1.84 2.05
CA GLN A 29 -11.68 0.39 2.13
C GLN A 29 -11.38 -0.09 3.56
N VAL A 30 -10.55 0.62 4.31
CA VAL A 30 -10.32 0.31 5.72
C VAL A 30 -11.62 0.44 6.51
N LYS A 31 -12.34 1.56 6.38
CA LYS A 31 -13.63 1.81 7.06
C LYS A 31 -14.70 0.80 6.69
N LEU A 32 -14.70 0.31 5.46
CA LEU A 32 -15.69 -0.68 4.98
C LEU A 32 -15.44 -2.08 5.56
N HIS A 33 -14.19 -2.45 5.81
CA HIS A 33 -13.82 -3.83 6.10
C HIS A 33 -13.27 -4.08 7.49
N ILE A 34 -12.81 -3.04 8.19
CA ILE A 34 -12.13 -3.15 9.49
C ILE A 34 -12.95 -2.45 10.56
N SER A 35 -13.17 -3.13 11.67
CA SER A 35 -13.81 -2.52 12.85
C SER A 35 -12.95 -1.39 13.40
N LYS A 36 -13.58 -0.41 14.05
CA LYS A 36 -12.85 0.62 14.80
C LYS A 36 -11.98 -0.07 15.85
N ASP A 37 -10.87 0.56 16.24
CA ASP A 37 -9.82 -0.01 17.08
C ASP A 37 -8.95 -1.13 16.43
N GLY A 38 -9.19 -1.47 15.18
CA GLY A 38 -8.37 -2.41 14.41
C GLY A 38 -6.91 -1.97 14.37
N GLN A 39 -6.00 -2.96 14.43
CA GLN A 39 -4.56 -2.75 14.38
C GLN A 39 -4.07 -2.79 12.93
N GLY A 40 -3.49 -1.70 12.47
CA GLY A 40 -2.99 -1.54 11.12
C GLY A 40 -1.48 -1.29 11.02
N LEU A 41 -0.92 -1.61 9.85
CA LEU A 41 0.42 -1.23 9.46
C LEU A 41 0.36 -0.38 8.18
N ASP A 42 0.99 0.78 8.20
CA ASP A 42 1.27 1.57 7.00
C ASP A 42 2.67 1.19 6.50
N PHE A 43 2.71 0.35 5.48
CA PHE A 43 3.95 -0.19 4.92
C PHE A 43 4.39 0.66 3.72
N GLY A 44 5.55 1.29 3.85
CA GLY A 44 6.05 2.29 2.92
C GLY A 44 5.41 3.67 3.18
N CYS A 45 5.27 4.05 4.46
CA CYS A 45 4.58 5.27 4.88
C CYS A 45 5.26 6.58 4.44
N GLY A 46 6.47 6.49 3.89
CA GLY A 46 7.24 7.64 3.45
C GLY A 46 7.77 8.52 4.59
N HIS A 47 8.16 9.74 4.23
CA HIS A 47 8.76 10.70 5.18
C HIS A 47 7.76 11.22 6.23
N VAL A 48 6.51 11.43 5.83
CA VAL A 48 5.41 11.85 6.72
C VAL A 48 4.29 10.83 6.59
N PRO A 49 3.94 10.09 7.67
CA PRO A 49 2.95 9.02 7.62
C PRO A 49 1.53 9.58 7.64
N VAL A 50 1.15 10.32 6.59
CA VAL A 50 -0.12 11.05 6.53
C VAL A 50 -1.31 10.10 6.54
N LEU A 51 -1.21 8.97 5.82
CA LEU A 51 -2.29 7.96 5.80
C LEU A 51 -2.52 7.37 7.18
N SER A 52 -1.45 7.01 7.91
CA SER A 52 -1.55 6.57 9.31
C SER A 52 -2.21 7.59 10.20
N ASN A 53 -1.79 8.87 10.09
CA ASN A 53 -2.36 9.95 10.90
C ASN A 53 -3.87 10.13 10.66
N TYR A 54 -4.35 9.96 9.42
CA TYR A 54 -5.79 9.98 9.14
C TYR A 54 -6.51 8.78 9.74
N LEU A 55 -5.95 7.58 9.62
CA LEU A 55 -6.54 6.36 10.18
C LEU A 55 -6.57 6.40 11.72
N GLU A 56 -5.53 6.94 12.38
CA GLU A 56 -5.52 7.14 13.83
C GLU A 56 -6.62 8.11 14.29
N ARG A 57 -6.87 9.19 13.56
CA ARG A 57 -7.99 10.10 13.83
C ARG A 57 -9.35 9.44 13.68
N GLU A 58 -9.46 8.43 12.82
CA GLU A 58 -10.67 7.61 12.65
C GLU A 58 -10.80 6.53 13.74
N GLY A 59 -9.79 6.35 14.61
CA GLY A 59 -9.80 5.46 15.76
C GLY A 59 -9.05 4.14 15.60
N TYR A 60 -8.30 3.95 14.49
CA TYR A 60 -7.46 2.77 14.28
C TYR A 60 -6.13 2.88 15.01
N GLN A 61 -5.52 1.74 15.37
CA GLN A 61 -4.20 1.69 15.99
C GLN A 61 -3.15 1.43 14.91
N MET A 62 -2.32 2.42 14.60
CA MET A 62 -1.40 2.34 13.48
C MET A 62 0.05 2.10 13.94
N SER A 63 0.71 1.17 13.26
CA SER A 63 2.16 1.07 13.18
C SER A 63 2.61 1.60 11.82
N VAL A 64 3.84 2.09 11.74
CA VAL A 64 4.43 2.60 10.50
C VAL A 64 5.75 1.90 10.21
N PHE A 65 6.00 1.62 8.93
CA PHE A 65 7.27 1.10 8.45
C PHE A 65 7.65 1.79 7.13
N ASP A 66 8.90 2.19 7.03
CA ASP A 66 9.49 2.65 5.78
C ASP A 66 11.00 2.32 5.78
N PRO A 67 11.54 1.68 4.74
CA PRO A 67 12.94 1.25 4.73
C PRO A 67 13.94 2.41 4.73
N ILE A 68 13.50 3.65 4.50
CA ILE A 68 14.33 4.85 4.45
C ILE A 68 14.13 5.72 5.68
N PHE A 69 12.86 5.90 6.11
CA PHE A 69 12.49 6.90 7.12
C PHE A 69 12.08 6.31 8.47
N TYR A 70 11.50 5.10 8.51
CA TYR A 70 10.97 4.44 9.71
C TYR A 70 11.42 2.97 9.76
N LYS A 71 12.73 2.76 9.99
CA LYS A 71 13.41 1.45 9.92
C LYS A 71 13.27 0.64 11.20
N ASP A 72 12.07 0.44 11.67
CA ASP A 72 11.82 -0.45 12.80
C ASP A 72 11.30 -1.80 12.28
N ASP A 73 12.22 -2.72 12.00
CA ASP A 73 11.89 -4.06 11.53
C ASP A 73 11.08 -4.87 12.55
N SER A 74 11.02 -4.45 13.82
CA SER A 74 10.26 -5.16 14.85
C SER A 74 8.76 -5.14 14.57
N VAL A 75 8.25 -4.09 13.91
CA VAL A 75 6.84 -3.98 13.53
C VAL A 75 6.43 -5.06 12.51
N LEU A 76 7.36 -5.55 11.70
CA LEU A 76 7.11 -6.59 10.70
C LEU A 76 6.91 -7.99 11.34
N ASN A 77 7.23 -8.15 12.62
CA ASN A 77 7.01 -9.38 13.37
C ASN A 77 5.64 -9.43 14.04
N ASN A 78 4.88 -8.35 13.99
CA ASN A 78 3.54 -8.26 14.56
C ASN A 78 2.47 -8.85 13.63
N GLN A 79 1.26 -8.99 14.16
CA GLN A 79 0.08 -9.42 13.41
C GLN A 79 -0.94 -8.29 13.35
N TYR A 80 -1.45 -8.01 12.15
CA TYR A 80 -2.32 -6.88 11.86
C TYR A 80 -3.68 -7.33 11.34
N ASP A 81 -4.72 -6.56 11.65
CA ASP A 81 -6.04 -6.70 11.05
C ASP A 81 -6.05 -6.18 9.62
N PHE A 82 -5.20 -5.19 9.35
CA PHE A 82 -4.99 -4.69 8.00
C PHE A 82 -3.58 -4.11 7.80
N ILE A 83 -3.14 -4.10 6.55
CA ILE A 83 -1.91 -3.43 6.10
C ILE A 83 -2.30 -2.55 4.92
N VAL A 84 -1.82 -1.32 4.91
CA VAL A 84 -1.99 -0.40 3.78
C VAL A 84 -0.65 -0.17 3.08
N CYS A 85 -0.68 -0.11 1.74
CA CYS A 85 0.46 0.17 0.87
C CYS A 85 0.02 1.17 -0.20
N CYS A 86 0.35 2.45 -0.05
CA CYS A 86 -0.04 3.51 -0.98
C CYS A 86 1.11 3.91 -1.88
N GLU A 87 1.06 3.55 -3.17
CA GLU A 87 2.13 3.75 -4.15
C GLU A 87 3.46 3.17 -3.63
N VAL A 88 3.46 1.88 -3.33
CA VAL A 88 4.61 1.16 -2.73
C VAL A 88 4.92 -0.14 -3.47
N MET A 89 3.89 -0.93 -3.85
CA MET A 89 4.10 -2.26 -4.41
C MET A 89 4.86 -2.23 -5.75
N GLU A 90 4.77 -1.16 -6.51
CA GLU A 90 5.52 -0.92 -7.74
C GLU A 90 7.03 -0.76 -7.52
N HIS A 91 7.44 -0.46 -6.28
CA HIS A 91 8.83 -0.34 -5.86
C HIS A 91 9.42 -1.64 -5.31
N PHE A 92 8.67 -2.73 -5.27
CA PHE A 92 9.15 -4.02 -4.77
C PHE A 92 10.20 -4.62 -5.70
N PHE A 93 11.44 -4.71 -5.24
CA PHE A 93 12.53 -5.35 -5.99
C PHE A 93 12.43 -6.88 -6.00
N GLN A 94 11.83 -7.45 -4.97
CA GLN A 94 11.60 -8.89 -4.83
C GLN A 94 10.13 -9.15 -4.43
N PRO A 95 9.16 -8.88 -5.33
CA PRO A 95 7.73 -8.87 -5.00
C PRO A 95 7.25 -10.14 -4.29
N SER A 96 7.84 -11.30 -4.63
CA SER A 96 7.45 -12.56 -4.00
C SER A 96 7.80 -12.61 -2.51
N GLN A 97 8.91 -12.01 -2.11
CA GLN A 97 9.34 -11.97 -0.71
C GLN A 97 8.55 -10.93 0.08
N GLU A 98 8.37 -9.73 -0.50
CA GLU A 98 7.60 -8.67 0.13
C GLU A 98 6.14 -9.09 0.34
N PHE A 99 5.47 -9.62 -0.68
CA PHE A 99 4.09 -10.12 -0.52
C PHE A 99 4.00 -11.26 0.48
N GLN A 100 4.95 -12.19 0.49
CA GLN A 100 4.98 -13.27 1.47
C GLN A 100 5.07 -12.72 2.90
N ALA A 101 5.93 -11.74 3.15
CA ALA A 101 6.11 -11.11 4.44
C ALA A 101 4.82 -10.37 4.87
N LEU A 102 4.24 -9.56 3.97
CA LEU A 102 3.01 -8.82 4.25
C LEU A 102 1.84 -9.76 4.56
N PHE A 103 1.62 -10.81 3.74
CA PHE A 103 0.54 -11.77 4.02
C PHE A 103 0.80 -12.59 5.29
N LYS A 104 2.05 -12.88 5.63
CA LYS A 104 2.40 -13.53 6.90
C LYS A 104 2.00 -12.65 8.09
N SER A 105 2.21 -11.35 8.01
CA SER A 105 1.89 -10.37 9.07
C SER A 105 0.41 -10.02 9.16
N LEU A 106 -0.45 -10.55 8.29
CA LEU A 106 -1.90 -10.41 8.44
C LEU A 106 -2.49 -11.51 9.33
N ARG A 107 -3.42 -11.13 10.19
CA ARG A 107 -4.31 -12.05 10.89
C ARG A 107 -5.23 -12.80 9.93
N PRO A 108 -5.84 -13.93 10.31
CA PRO A 108 -6.93 -14.54 9.53
C PRO A 108 -8.04 -13.53 9.25
N GLN A 109 -8.51 -13.46 8.00
CA GLN A 109 -9.47 -12.46 7.47
C GLN A 109 -8.90 -11.04 7.35
N GLY A 110 -7.64 -10.81 7.73
CA GLY A 110 -6.96 -9.52 7.58
C GLY A 110 -6.88 -9.08 6.12
N LYS A 111 -6.71 -7.78 5.93
CA LYS A 111 -6.70 -7.14 4.60
C LYS A 111 -5.35 -6.53 4.28
N LEU A 112 -4.81 -6.82 3.10
CA LEU A 112 -3.78 -5.99 2.48
C LEU A 112 -4.46 -5.09 1.44
N ILE A 113 -4.41 -3.79 1.68
CA ILE A 113 -5.05 -2.77 0.85
C ILE A 113 -3.96 -1.95 0.18
N CYS A 114 -3.78 -2.17 -1.11
CA CYS A 114 -2.77 -1.50 -1.92
C CYS A 114 -3.42 -0.47 -2.83
N LYS A 115 -2.71 0.62 -3.10
CA LYS A 115 -3.03 1.54 -4.18
C LYS A 115 -1.83 1.68 -5.09
N THR A 116 -2.03 1.45 -6.38
CA THR A 116 -1.02 1.60 -7.43
C THR A 116 -1.71 1.84 -8.77
N HIS A 117 -1.01 2.44 -9.73
CA HIS A 117 -1.56 2.61 -11.07
C HIS A 117 -1.22 1.39 -11.93
N MET A 118 -2.20 0.50 -12.06
CA MET A 118 -2.05 -0.67 -12.93
C MET A 118 -2.06 -0.28 -14.40
N PHE A 119 -1.32 -1.05 -15.21
CA PHE A 119 -1.40 -0.94 -16.66
C PHE A 119 -2.61 -1.71 -17.17
N GLU A 120 -3.48 -1.04 -17.90
CA GLU A 120 -4.73 -1.60 -18.40
C GLU A 120 -4.70 -1.82 -19.90
N LYS A 121 -5.48 -2.81 -20.36
CA LYS A 121 -5.62 -3.09 -21.78
C LYS A 121 -6.21 -1.87 -22.51
N GLY A 122 -5.50 -1.42 -23.54
CA GLY A 122 -5.88 -0.24 -24.33
C GLY A 122 -5.13 1.04 -23.97
N MET A 123 -4.38 1.04 -22.87
CA MET A 123 -3.43 2.11 -22.61
C MET A 123 -2.26 2.03 -23.60
N ASP A 124 -1.78 3.17 -24.03
CA ASP A 124 -0.53 3.28 -24.78
C ASP A 124 0.65 3.31 -23.80
N PHE A 125 1.38 2.21 -23.72
CA PHE A 125 2.52 2.08 -22.83
C PHE A 125 3.61 3.12 -23.13
N ASP A 126 3.83 3.48 -24.38
CA ASP A 126 4.90 4.40 -24.75
C ASP A 126 4.68 5.81 -24.21
N THR A 127 3.44 6.25 -24.12
CA THR A 127 3.06 7.59 -23.63
C THR A 127 2.65 7.58 -22.16
N TRP A 128 2.49 6.41 -21.53
CA TRP A 128 2.02 6.30 -20.15
C TRP A 128 3.06 6.80 -19.15
N TYR A 129 2.72 7.88 -18.42
CA TYR A 129 3.64 8.60 -17.54
C TYR A 129 4.23 7.77 -16.41
N TYR A 130 3.45 6.80 -15.88
CA TYR A 130 3.80 6.04 -14.67
C TYR A 130 5.06 5.17 -14.83
N LYS A 131 5.32 4.67 -16.04
CA LYS A 131 6.53 3.92 -16.38
C LYS A 131 7.81 4.76 -16.37
N ASN A 132 7.68 6.10 -16.39
CA ASN A 132 8.82 7.01 -16.48
C ASN A 132 9.50 7.26 -15.13
N ASP A 133 8.88 6.83 -14.02
CA ASP A 133 9.55 6.85 -12.73
C ASP A 133 10.55 5.69 -12.65
N PRO A 134 11.86 5.97 -12.54
CA PRO A 134 12.89 4.92 -12.51
C PRO A 134 12.86 4.07 -11.23
N SER A 135 12.09 4.46 -10.22
CA SER A 135 11.86 3.67 -9.01
C SER A 135 10.71 2.68 -9.14
N HIS A 136 9.89 2.79 -10.21
CA HIS A 136 8.84 1.81 -10.54
C HIS A 136 9.48 0.61 -11.26
N VAL A 137 9.93 -0.35 -10.49
CA VAL A 137 10.62 -1.54 -10.99
C VAL A 137 9.67 -2.66 -11.40
N PHE A 138 8.40 -2.57 -11.00
CA PHE A 138 7.39 -3.57 -11.29
C PHE A 138 6.05 -2.92 -11.68
N ILE A 139 5.55 -3.28 -12.87
CA ILE A 139 4.24 -2.80 -13.36
C ILE A 139 3.21 -3.91 -13.19
N TYR A 140 2.13 -3.60 -12.49
CA TYR A 140 1.05 -4.55 -12.24
C TYR A 140 -0.08 -4.42 -13.27
N GLN A 141 -0.74 -5.54 -13.51
CA GLN A 141 -1.98 -5.67 -14.29
C GLN A 141 -2.98 -6.49 -13.48
N ALA A 142 -4.25 -6.47 -13.85
CA ALA A 142 -5.28 -7.25 -13.16
C ALA A 142 -4.94 -8.75 -13.14
N GLU A 143 -4.36 -9.27 -14.22
CA GLU A 143 -3.92 -10.66 -14.32
C GLU A 143 -2.82 -10.98 -13.30
N THR A 144 -1.87 -10.06 -13.09
CA THR A 144 -0.82 -10.21 -12.05
C THR A 144 -1.43 -10.24 -10.66
N VAL A 145 -2.40 -9.39 -10.39
CA VAL A 145 -3.12 -9.34 -9.09
C VAL A 145 -3.87 -10.66 -8.84
N HIS A 146 -4.57 -11.18 -9.84
CA HIS A 146 -5.23 -12.48 -9.74
C HIS A 146 -4.24 -13.64 -9.59
N TRP A 147 -3.10 -13.57 -10.26
CA TRP A 147 -2.03 -14.55 -10.10
C TRP A 147 -1.52 -14.55 -8.64
N ILE A 148 -1.27 -13.37 -8.05
CA ILE A 148 -0.87 -13.24 -6.64
C ILE A 148 -1.92 -13.92 -5.75
N LYS A 149 -3.20 -13.57 -5.92
CA LYS A 149 -4.28 -14.20 -5.15
C LYS A 149 -4.26 -15.73 -5.21
N ASN A 150 -3.97 -16.30 -6.38
CA ASN A 150 -4.01 -17.75 -6.58
C ASN A 150 -2.76 -18.49 -6.09
N ASN A 151 -1.63 -17.79 -5.91
CA ASN A 151 -0.35 -18.39 -5.52
C ASN A 151 0.03 -18.14 -4.05
N TYR A 152 -0.78 -17.41 -3.31
CA TYR A 152 -0.64 -17.21 -1.87
C TYR A 152 -1.90 -17.69 -1.14
N PRO A 153 -1.83 -17.98 0.18
CA PRO A 153 -2.98 -18.47 0.96
C PRO A 153 -3.99 -17.35 1.21
N LEU A 154 -4.57 -16.85 0.14
CA LEU A 154 -5.54 -15.75 0.14
C LEU A 154 -6.93 -16.25 -0.24
N LYS A 155 -7.93 -15.74 0.45
CA LYS A 155 -9.34 -16.05 0.26
C LYS A 155 -9.91 -15.37 -0.97
N ASP A 156 -9.62 -14.07 -1.09
CA ASP A 156 -10.24 -13.21 -2.09
C ASP A 156 -9.31 -12.05 -2.50
N VAL A 157 -9.57 -11.47 -3.64
CA VAL A 157 -9.03 -10.20 -4.08
C VAL A 157 -10.11 -9.38 -4.77
N LYS A 158 -10.18 -8.10 -4.44
CA LYS A 158 -11.04 -7.13 -5.11
C LYS A 158 -10.19 -6.02 -5.70
N ILE A 159 -10.51 -5.62 -6.92
CA ILE A 159 -9.91 -4.49 -7.61
C ILE A 159 -11.01 -3.45 -7.81
N ASN A 160 -10.79 -2.25 -7.32
CA ASN A 160 -11.68 -1.12 -7.49
C ASN A 160 -10.84 0.09 -7.93
N ASP A 161 -10.88 0.41 -9.23
CA ASP A 161 -10.01 1.38 -9.85
C ASP A 161 -8.53 1.08 -9.51
N ARG A 162 -7.83 1.96 -8.84
CA ARG A 162 -6.43 1.80 -8.43
C ARG A 162 -6.24 1.10 -7.09
N VAL A 163 -7.31 0.72 -6.40
CA VAL A 163 -7.22 0.08 -5.09
C VAL A 163 -7.44 -1.42 -5.21
N ILE A 164 -6.50 -2.17 -4.67
CA ILE A 164 -6.48 -3.63 -4.63
C ILE A 164 -6.61 -4.05 -3.17
N THR A 165 -7.61 -4.88 -2.87
CA THR A 165 -7.83 -5.41 -1.52
C THR A 165 -7.71 -6.92 -1.54
N PHE A 166 -6.61 -7.44 -1.00
CA PHE A 166 -6.43 -8.87 -0.76
C PHE A 166 -6.99 -9.24 0.61
N THR A 167 -7.61 -10.42 0.70
CA THR A 167 -8.12 -11.00 1.96
C THR A 167 -7.41 -12.31 2.28
N LYS A 168 -6.84 -12.41 3.49
CA LYS A 168 -6.22 -13.64 3.99
C LYS A 168 -7.23 -14.66 4.50
#